data_5e7f09246c13b0eaa8fe5a250076ba3a
#
_entry.id   5e7f09246c13b0eaa8fe5a250076ba3a
#
_cell.length_a   1.000
_cell.length_b   1.000
_cell.length_c   1.000
_cell.angle_alpha   90.00
_cell.angle_beta   90.00
_cell.angle_gamma   90.00
#
_symmetry.space_group_name_H-M   'P 1'
#
loop_
_entity.id
_entity.type
_entity.pdbx_description
1 polymer ?
#
loop_
_entity_poly.entity_id
_entity_poly.type
_entity_poly.pdbx_seq_one_letter_code
_entity_poly.pdbx_strand_id
1 'polypeptide(L)'
;MDCPRILDDDLVNRVILERKKRTKNSRVSNSNEKYFYLLKNILRCGHCGLTFSGRISKKQSVYYCPRKERNFRSKDIQTCNNKRYLRIPETDKLVWDTITQTLSQSNLYKETFKEEVMGTNESHSSETNRLKTLNRRKKKLETEISDFRDTIVRLETDKVLKKSRSTSEIEEIIIGVEAHRTILIRELGSLQSAIDGISNSRSWVNWVKKFSNKIDNLDSLTPVERKDFIENTVTEISVETTSEQTHKLHIEFMTPLVGDKLVWRQPNNKSLGYDVNEGKFLKTINFDVGK
;
A
#
# COMPACT_ATOMS: atom_id res chain seq x y z
N MET A 1 15.64 -34.37 -10.15
CA MET A 1 15.48 -33.75 -11.50
C MET A 1 15.32 -32.28 -11.29
N ASP A 2 16.32 -31.46 -11.70
CA ASP A 2 16.19 -30.01 -11.70
C ASP A 2 15.26 -29.63 -12.84
N CYS A 3 14.12 -29.02 -12.49
CA CYS A 3 13.17 -28.53 -13.47
C CYS A 3 13.70 -27.21 -14.04
N PRO A 4 13.89 -27.07 -15.37
CA PRO A 4 14.38 -25.83 -15.93
C PRO A 4 13.38 -24.69 -15.67
N ARG A 5 13.89 -23.53 -15.31
CA ARG A 5 13.06 -22.32 -15.10
C ARG A 5 12.46 -21.88 -16.43
N ILE A 6 11.14 -21.84 -16.50
CA ILE A 6 10.38 -21.42 -17.69
C ILE A 6 10.05 -19.93 -17.63
N LEU A 7 9.96 -19.34 -16.42
CA LEU A 7 9.57 -17.95 -16.19
C LEU A 7 10.70 -17.15 -15.57
N ASP A 8 10.82 -15.91 -15.99
CA ASP A 8 11.74 -14.91 -15.44
C ASP A 8 11.37 -14.54 -13.99
N ASP A 9 12.36 -14.41 -13.11
CA ASP A 9 12.16 -14.07 -11.69
C ASP A 9 11.42 -12.74 -11.53
N ASP A 10 11.66 -11.75 -12.37
CA ASP A 10 10.97 -10.46 -12.35
C ASP A 10 9.48 -10.60 -12.67
N LEU A 11 9.13 -11.48 -13.61
CA LEU A 11 7.74 -11.78 -13.93
C LEU A 11 7.06 -12.50 -12.76
N VAL A 12 7.74 -13.49 -12.18
CA VAL A 12 7.24 -14.24 -11.01
C VAL A 12 7.02 -13.29 -9.83
N ASN A 13 7.98 -12.42 -9.54
CA ASN A 13 7.88 -11.45 -8.44
C ASN A 13 6.74 -10.45 -8.68
N ARG A 14 6.57 -9.95 -9.91
CA ARG A 14 5.44 -9.06 -10.26
C ARG A 14 4.10 -9.78 -10.08
N VAL A 15 3.98 -11.02 -10.54
CA VAL A 15 2.77 -11.84 -10.36
C VAL A 15 2.48 -12.08 -8.88
N ILE A 16 3.51 -12.37 -8.07
CA ILE A 16 3.38 -12.55 -6.63
C ILE A 16 2.89 -11.25 -5.96
N LEU A 17 3.45 -10.09 -6.32
CA LEU A 17 3.05 -8.79 -5.81
C LEU A 17 1.61 -8.45 -6.21
N GLU A 18 1.24 -8.64 -7.48
CA GLU A 18 -0.12 -8.43 -7.96
C GLU A 18 -1.13 -9.40 -7.31
N ARG A 19 -0.73 -10.66 -7.14
CA ARG A 19 -1.56 -11.64 -6.42
C ARG A 19 -1.74 -11.25 -4.95
N LYS A 20 -0.68 -10.74 -4.29
CA LYS A 20 -0.79 -10.20 -2.93
C LYS A 20 -1.73 -8.99 -2.87
N LYS A 21 -1.65 -8.06 -3.82
CA LYS A 21 -2.59 -6.92 -3.92
C LYS A 21 -4.03 -7.38 -4.13
N ARG A 22 -4.27 -8.30 -5.08
CA ARG A 22 -5.61 -8.85 -5.36
C ARG A 22 -6.17 -9.67 -4.19
N THR A 23 -5.33 -10.42 -3.48
CA THR A 23 -5.77 -11.17 -2.30
C THR A 23 -6.14 -10.24 -1.13
N LYS A 24 -5.51 -9.06 -1.06
CA LYS A 24 -5.94 -8.00 -0.13
C LYS A 24 -7.36 -7.52 -0.46
N ASN A 25 -7.71 -7.39 -1.73
CA ASN A 25 -8.98 -6.81 -2.18
C ASN A 25 -10.10 -7.83 -2.47
N SER A 26 -9.78 -9.11 -2.73
CA SER A 26 -10.75 -10.10 -3.23
C SER A 26 -11.62 -10.78 -2.17
N ARG A 27 -11.43 -10.46 -0.90
CA ARG A 27 -12.31 -10.95 0.18
C ARG A 27 -13.41 -9.95 0.58
N VAL A 28 -13.91 -9.20 -0.38
CA VAL A 28 -15.31 -8.76 -0.30
C VAL A 28 -16.13 -10.02 -0.54
N SER A 29 -16.22 -10.90 0.45
CA SER A 29 -17.16 -11.97 0.38
C SER A 29 -18.54 -11.32 0.43
N ASN A 30 -19.36 -11.57 -0.59
CA ASN A 30 -20.81 -11.40 -0.56
C ASN A 30 -21.46 -12.37 0.46
N SER A 31 -20.77 -12.63 1.59
CA SER A 31 -21.39 -13.32 2.70
C SER A 31 -22.41 -12.35 3.28
N ASN A 32 -23.63 -12.83 3.50
CA ASN A 32 -24.65 -12.20 4.32
C ASN A 32 -24.07 -11.95 5.73
N GLU A 33 -23.22 -10.90 5.86
CA GLU A 33 -22.58 -10.57 7.13
C GLU A 33 -23.67 -10.06 8.07
N LYS A 34 -24.01 -10.88 9.03
CA LYS A 34 -24.98 -10.56 10.07
C LYS A 34 -24.56 -9.34 10.90
N TYR A 35 -23.27 -9.02 10.91
CA TYR A 35 -22.69 -7.97 11.74
C TYR A 35 -21.73 -7.09 10.97
N PHE A 36 -21.76 -5.80 11.26
CA PHE A 36 -20.82 -4.81 10.71
C PHE A 36 -19.55 -4.76 11.56
N TYR A 37 -18.38 -4.72 10.89
CA TYR A 37 -17.06 -4.58 11.51
C TYR A 37 -16.30 -3.44 10.84
N LEU A 38 -15.99 -2.39 11.62
CA LEU A 38 -15.36 -1.17 11.09
C LEU A 38 -13.96 -1.44 10.54
N LEU A 39 -13.13 -2.18 11.29
CA LEU A 39 -11.72 -2.43 10.97
C LEU A 39 -11.50 -3.76 10.24
N LYS A 40 -12.54 -4.41 9.72
CA LYS A 40 -12.40 -5.64 8.95
C LYS A 40 -11.52 -5.43 7.73
N ASN A 41 -10.64 -6.40 7.45
CA ASN A 41 -9.66 -6.43 6.35
C ASN A 41 -8.44 -5.50 6.52
N ILE A 42 -8.50 -4.49 7.38
CA ILE A 42 -7.42 -3.53 7.61
C ILE A 42 -6.57 -3.95 8.81
N LEU A 43 -7.21 -4.55 9.83
CA LEU A 43 -6.55 -4.96 11.07
C LEU A 43 -5.76 -6.25 10.87
N ARG A 44 -4.44 -6.23 11.15
CA ARG A 44 -3.51 -7.35 10.99
C ARG A 44 -2.78 -7.69 12.26
N CYS A 45 -2.43 -8.94 12.42
CA CYS A 45 -1.60 -9.41 13.53
C CYS A 45 -0.12 -9.15 13.22
N GLY A 46 0.56 -8.34 14.01
CA GLY A 46 1.99 -8.05 13.89
C GLY A 46 2.89 -9.29 14.09
N HIS A 47 2.41 -10.32 14.82
CA HIS A 47 3.16 -11.55 15.04
C HIS A 47 3.08 -12.56 13.88
N CYS A 48 1.93 -12.68 13.20
CA CYS A 48 1.74 -13.70 12.17
C CYS A 48 1.22 -13.18 10.82
N GLY A 49 1.02 -11.88 10.67
CA GLY A 49 0.59 -11.23 9.43
C GLY A 49 -0.86 -11.49 9.00
N LEU A 50 -1.59 -12.36 9.71
CA LEU A 50 -2.96 -12.69 9.34
C LEU A 50 -3.93 -11.54 9.70
N THR A 51 -4.94 -11.35 8.87
CA THR A 51 -6.03 -10.42 9.14
C THR A 51 -6.85 -10.89 10.34
N PHE A 52 -7.16 -9.97 11.25
CA PHE A 52 -8.05 -10.24 12.37
C PHE A 52 -9.46 -10.56 11.90
N SER A 53 -10.11 -11.46 12.63
CA SER A 53 -11.53 -11.78 12.46
C SER A 53 -12.34 -11.12 13.56
N GLY A 54 -13.57 -10.72 13.25
CA GLY A 54 -14.51 -10.18 14.24
C GLY A 54 -15.45 -11.26 14.76
N ARG A 55 -15.82 -11.17 16.04
CA ARG A 55 -16.88 -11.96 16.65
C ARG A 55 -17.77 -11.06 17.50
N ILE A 56 -19.06 -11.09 17.24
CA ILE A 56 -20.08 -10.43 18.06
C ILE A 56 -20.94 -11.51 18.69
N SER A 57 -20.97 -11.57 20.00
CA SER A 57 -21.82 -12.46 20.78
C SER A 57 -22.52 -11.67 21.88
N LYS A 58 -23.56 -12.28 22.51
CA LYS A 58 -24.25 -11.64 23.65
C LYS A 58 -23.34 -11.24 24.79
N LYS A 59 -22.17 -11.91 24.93
CA LYS A 59 -21.23 -11.68 26.04
C LYS A 59 -20.03 -10.81 25.64
N GLN A 60 -19.59 -10.86 24.38
CA GLN A 60 -18.34 -10.19 23.95
C GLN A 60 -18.41 -9.81 22.48
N SER A 61 -17.92 -8.61 22.16
CA SER A 61 -17.66 -8.13 20.81
C SER A 61 -16.17 -7.89 20.66
N VAL A 62 -15.48 -8.77 19.91
CA VAL A 62 -14.00 -8.77 19.87
C VAL A 62 -13.44 -9.01 18.48
N TYR A 63 -12.29 -8.38 18.22
CA TYR A 63 -11.38 -8.78 17.15
C TYR A 63 -10.38 -9.79 17.71
N TYR A 64 -10.04 -10.81 16.94
CA TYR A 64 -9.12 -11.86 17.32
C TYR A 64 -8.25 -12.33 16.17
N CYS A 65 -7.04 -12.79 16.47
CA CYS A 65 -6.17 -13.42 15.50
C CYS A 65 -6.67 -14.86 15.22
N PRO A 66 -7.05 -15.19 13.96
CA PRO A 66 -7.61 -16.51 13.65
C PRO A 66 -6.61 -17.66 13.86
N ARG A 67 -5.29 -17.40 13.80
CA ARG A 67 -4.27 -18.41 14.05
C ARG A 67 -4.25 -18.86 15.52
N LYS A 68 -4.59 -17.97 16.45
CA LYS A 68 -4.73 -18.32 17.86
C LYS A 68 -5.85 -19.34 18.11
N GLU A 69 -6.99 -19.20 17.41
CA GLU A 69 -8.15 -20.08 17.60
C GLU A 69 -8.06 -21.39 16.82
N ARG A 70 -7.29 -21.44 15.72
CA ARG A 70 -7.09 -22.67 14.94
C ARG A 70 -6.24 -23.72 15.65
N ASN A 71 -5.54 -23.37 16.71
CA ASN A 71 -4.70 -24.27 17.50
C ASN A 71 -5.45 -25.45 18.13
N PHE A 72 -6.78 -25.33 18.25
CA PHE A 72 -7.60 -26.45 18.74
C PHE A 72 -7.78 -27.58 17.72
N ARG A 73 -7.49 -27.37 16.43
CA ARG A 73 -7.85 -28.31 15.36
C ARG A 73 -6.68 -29.01 14.68
N SER A 74 -5.46 -28.54 14.80
CA SER A 74 -4.29 -29.25 14.27
C SER A 74 -3.05 -28.97 15.12
N LYS A 75 -2.39 -30.04 15.58
CA LYS A 75 -1.19 -29.97 16.42
C LYS A 75 0.05 -29.42 15.69
N ASP A 76 0.00 -29.33 14.37
CA ASP A 76 1.15 -29.00 13.51
C ASP A 76 1.25 -27.52 13.12
N ILE A 77 0.30 -26.68 13.52
CA ILE A 77 0.31 -25.25 13.19
C ILE A 77 0.95 -24.46 14.33
N GLN A 78 2.08 -23.79 14.05
CA GLN A 78 2.69 -22.86 15.00
C GLN A 78 1.68 -21.88 15.57
N THR A 79 1.62 -21.81 16.90
CA THR A 79 0.73 -20.90 17.63
C THR A 79 1.14 -19.46 17.43
N CYS A 80 0.19 -18.54 17.34
CA CYS A 80 0.49 -17.11 17.32
C CYS A 80 0.72 -16.59 18.75
N ASN A 81 1.74 -15.77 18.92
CA ASN A 81 2.04 -15.13 20.21
C ASN A 81 1.02 -14.05 20.63
N ASN A 82 0.10 -13.70 19.74
CA ASN A 82 -0.99 -12.80 20.10
C ASN A 82 -2.02 -13.51 20.98
N LYS A 83 -1.88 -13.34 22.29
CA LYS A 83 -2.68 -14.07 23.29
C LYS A 83 -4.00 -13.38 23.67
N ARG A 84 -4.22 -12.12 23.28
CA ARG A 84 -5.37 -11.32 23.71
C ARG A 84 -6.31 -10.97 22.58
N TYR A 85 -7.53 -10.66 22.94
CA TYR A 85 -8.57 -10.12 22.07
C TYR A 85 -8.61 -8.61 22.19
N LEU A 86 -8.98 -7.93 21.11
CA LEU A 86 -9.28 -6.51 21.11
C LEU A 86 -10.80 -6.33 21.20
N ARG A 87 -11.28 -5.52 22.13
CA ARG A 87 -12.69 -5.18 22.23
C ARG A 87 -13.07 -4.27 21.07
N ILE A 88 -14.12 -4.62 20.32
CA ILE A 88 -14.53 -3.89 19.11
C ILE A 88 -14.83 -2.43 19.41
N PRO A 89 -15.73 -2.07 20.37
CA PRO A 89 -16.11 -0.68 20.57
C PRO A 89 -14.93 0.22 20.94
N GLU A 90 -14.09 -0.26 21.87
CA GLU A 90 -12.94 0.51 22.35
C GLU A 90 -11.86 0.65 21.29
N THR A 91 -11.62 -0.41 20.51
CA THR A 91 -10.62 -0.40 19.45
C THR A 91 -11.07 0.48 18.29
N ASP A 92 -12.32 0.36 17.87
CA ASP A 92 -12.90 1.15 16.79
C ASP A 92 -12.87 2.64 17.13
N LYS A 93 -13.23 3.00 18.38
CA LYS A 93 -13.17 4.37 18.87
C LYS A 93 -11.73 4.89 18.90
N LEU A 94 -10.80 4.15 19.50
CA LEU A 94 -9.41 4.56 19.61
C LEU A 94 -8.77 4.80 18.23
N VAL A 95 -9.01 3.90 17.29
CA VAL A 95 -8.49 4.02 15.92
C VAL A 95 -9.11 5.24 15.23
N TRP A 96 -10.43 5.42 15.34
CA TRP A 96 -11.13 6.55 14.78
C TRP A 96 -10.59 7.89 15.32
N ASP A 97 -10.52 8.03 16.64
CA ASP A 97 -10.02 9.23 17.31
C ASP A 97 -8.55 9.53 16.91
N THR A 98 -7.73 8.49 16.78
CA THR A 98 -6.32 8.65 16.36
C THR A 98 -6.22 9.11 14.90
N ILE A 99 -7.01 8.56 14.00
CA ILE A 99 -7.03 8.95 12.60
C ILE A 99 -7.49 10.40 12.46
N THR A 100 -8.61 10.75 13.09
CA THR A 100 -9.17 12.11 13.02
C THR A 100 -8.23 13.14 13.65
N GLN A 101 -7.61 12.83 14.78
CA GLN A 101 -6.60 13.67 15.41
C GLN A 101 -5.36 13.85 14.51
N THR A 102 -4.87 12.79 13.88
CA THR A 102 -3.71 12.86 12.98
C THR A 102 -4.02 13.75 11.77
N LEU A 103 -5.20 13.59 11.18
CA LEU A 103 -5.65 14.42 10.07
C LEU A 103 -5.78 15.90 10.47
N SER A 104 -6.39 16.20 11.63
CA SER A 104 -6.54 17.57 12.10
C SER A 104 -5.20 18.27 12.37
N GLN A 105 -4.15 17.52 12.66
CA GLN A 105 -2.79 18.04 12.87
C GLN A 105 -1.98 18.16 11.59
N SER A 106 -2.33 17.42 10.51
CA SER A 106 -1.59 17.39 9.26
C SER A 106 -1.69 18.72 8.50
N ASN A 107 -0.54 19.22 8.05
CA ASN A 107 -0.46 20.42 7.21
C ASN A 107 -0.82 20.08 5.75
N LEU A 108 -0.41 18.92 5.27
CA LEU A 108 -0.78 18.41 3.95
C LEU A 108 -2.30 18.34 3.80
N TYR A 109 -2.99 17.83 4.82
CA TYR A 109 -4.44 17.76 4.84
C TYR A 109 -5.08 19.15 4.78
N LYS A 110 -4.63 20.08 5.63
CA LYS A 110 -5.14 21.44 5.68
C LYS A 110 -4.94 22.20 4.37
N GLU A 111 -3.78 22.06 3.74
CA GLU A 111 -3.49 22.78 2.50
C GLU A 111 -4.27 22.19 1.31
N THR A 112 -4.37 20.86 1.22
CA THR A 112 -5.19 20.20 0.17
C THR A 112 -6.67 20.59 0.30
N PHE A 113 -7.18 20.64 1.52
CA PHE A 113 -8.55 21.09 1.79
C PHE A 113 -8.76 22.55 1.37
N LYS A 114 -7.82 23.43 1.70
CA LYS A 114 -7.86 24.84 1.32
C LYS A 114 -7.81 25.04 -0.19
N GLU A 115 -6.95 24.30 -0.91
CA GLU A 115 -6.88 24.34 -2.37
C GLU A 115 -8.21 23.90 -3.00
N GLU A 116 -8.86 22.90 -2.46
CA GLU A 116 -10.17 22.42 -2.92
C GLU A 116 -11.27 23.45 -2.69
N VAL A 117 -11.34 24.03 -1.49
CA VAL A 117 -12.36 25.04 -1.14
C VAL A 117 -12.18 26.34 -1.94
N MET A 118 -10.92 26.73 -2.20
CA MET A 118 -10.61 27.95 -2.98
C MET A 118 -10.75 27.75 -4.50
N GLY A 119 -10.96 26.50 -4.97
CA GLY A 119 -11.14 26.22 -6.40
C GLY A 119 -9.90 26.43 -7.26
N THR A 120 -8.70 26.40 -6.67
CA THR A 120 -7.42 26.57 -7.40
C THR A 120 -7.02 25.32 -8.15
N ASN A 121 -7.79 24.97 -9.19
CA ASN A 121 -7.64 23.71 -9.95
C ASN A 121 -6.52 23.70 -11.01
N GLU A 122 -5.62 24.66 -11.05
CA GLU A 122 -4.57 24.76 -12.10
C GLU A 122 -3.49 23.66 -12.00
N SER A 123 -3.23 23.14 -10.79
CA SER A 123 -2.23 22.10 -10.57
C SER A 123 -2.60 20.75 -11.21
N HIS A 124 -3.89 20.42 -11.31
CA HIS A 124 -4.37 19.13 -11.80
C HIS A 124 -4.13 18.88 -13.30
N SER A 125 -4.16 19.91 -14.14
CA SER A 125 -3.89 19.76 -15.56
C SER A 125 -2.43 19.41 -15.83
N SER A 126 -1.51 20.03 -15.08
CA SER A 126 -0.07 19.77 -15.14
C SER A 126 0.27 18.34 -14.70
N GLU A 127 -0.29 17.86 -13.60
CA GLU A 127 -0.08 16.47 -13.12
C GLU A 127 -0.66 15.43 -14.08
N THR A 128 -1.78 15.72 -14.74
CA THR A 128 -2.36 14.84 -15.75
C THR A 128 -1.43 14.68 -16.96
N ASN A 129 -0.84 15.76 -17.43
CA ASN A 129 0.09 15.73 -18.53
C ASN A 129 1.40 15.02 -18.14
N ARG A 130 1.88 15.24 -16.92
CA ARG A 130 3.05 14.54 -16.37
C ARG A 130 2.82 13.04 -16.29
N LEU A 131 1.67 12.58 -15.80
CA LEU A 131 1.31 11.15 -15.79
C LEU A 131 1.26 10.54 -17.18
N LYS A 132 0.67 11.24 -18.15
CA LYS A 132 0.64 10.76 -19.55
C LYS A 132 2.06 10.58 -20.12
N THR A 133 2.95 11.53 -19.84
CA THR A 133 4.36 11.46 -20.27
C THR A 133 5.11 10.31 -19.61
N LEU A 134 4.97 10.13 -18.30
CA LEU A 134 5.60 9.02 -17.56
C LEU A 134 5.08 7.66 -18.03
N ASN A 135 3.78 7.51 -18.27
CA ASN A 135 3.22 6.27 -18.77
C ASN A 135 3.68 5.95 -20.21
N ARG A 136 3.85 6.97 -21.06
CA ARG A 136 4.44 6.77 -22.41
C ARG A 136 5.89 6.30 -22.31
N ARG A 137 6.70 6.92 -21.42
CA ARG A 137 8.09 6.51 -21.19
C ARG A 137 8.17 5.10 -20.64
N LYS A 138 7.32 4.76 -19.67
CA LYS A 138 7.20 3.41 -19.11
C LYS A 138 6.95 2.38 -20.20
N LYS A 139 5.92 2.59 -21.02
CA LYS A 139 5.59 1.68 -22.12
C LYS A 139 6.75 1.48 -23.10
N LYS A 140 7.49 2.57 -23.41
CA LYS A 140 8.67 2.50 -24.28
C LYS A 140 9.77 1.64 -23.66
N LEU A 141 10.09 1.84 -22.37
CA LEU A 141 11.08 1.02 -21.66
C LEU A 141 10.67 -0.45 -21.56
N GLU A 142 9.39 -0.74 -21.32
CA GLU A 142 8.88 -2.12 -21.29
C GLU A 142 9.08 -2.81 -22.64
N THR A 143 8.86 -2.11 -23.77
CA THR A 143 9.13 -2.63 -25.10
C THR A 143 10.63 -2.87 -25.31
N GLU A 144 11.49 -1.90 -24.99
CA GLU A 144 12.96 -2.03 -25.11
C GLU A 144 13.48 -3.21 -24.29
N ILE A 145 13.00 -3.39 -23.04
CA ILE A 145 13.37 -4.53 -22.18
C ILE A 145 12.94 -5.87 -22.80
N SER A 146 11.76 -5.92 -23.43
CA SER A 146 11.30 -7.10 -24.14
C SER A 146 12.17 -7.41 -25.36
N ASP A 147 12.52 -6.40 -26.16
CA ASP A 147 13.37 -6.56 -27.35
C ASP A 147 14.77 -7.07 -27.00
N PHE A 148 15.35 -6.59 -25.88
CA PHE A 148 16.62 -7.12 -25.36
C PHE A 148 16.51 -8.57 -24.91
N ARG A 149 15.41 -8.94 -24.28
CA ARG A 149 15.14 -10.33 -23.88
C ARG A 149 15.09 -11.25 -25.10
N ASP A 150 14.34 -10.84 -26.13
CA ASP A 150 14.20 -11.62 -27.37
C ASP A 150 15.54 -11.73 -28.10
N THR A 151 16.39 -10.67 -28.01
CA THR A 151 17.74 -10.69 -28.55
C THR A 151 18.62 -11.70 -27.82
N ILE A 152 18.57 -11.75 -26.47
CA ILE A 152 19.31 -12.75 -25.67
C ILE A 152 18.88 -14.16 -26.07
N VAL A 153 17.58 -14.43 -26.17
CA VAL A 153 17.05 -15.74 -26.57
C VAL A 153 17.55 -16.16 -27.95
N ARG A 154 17.59 -15.23 -28.92
CA ARG A 154 18.13 -15.50 -30.27
C ARG A 154 19.64 -15.83 -30.21
N LEU A 155 20.43 -15.05 -29.46
CA LEU A 155 21.86 -15.29 -29.30
C LEU A 155 22.16 -16.63 -28.63
N GLU A 156 21.39 -17.02 -27.60
CA GLU A 156 21.51 -18.33 -26.97
C GLU A 156 21.13 -19.47 -27.94
N THR A 157 20.11 -19.28 -28.75
CA THR A 157 19.72 -20.23 -29.78
C THR A 157 20.82 -20.40 -30.84
N ASP A 158 21.42 -19.29 -31.30
CA ASP A 158 22.51 -19.30 -32.27
C ASP A 158 23.80 -19.95 -31.70
N LYS A 159 24.06 -19.78 -30.39
CA LYS A 159 25.11 -20.45 -29.65
C LYS A 159 24.92 -21.99 -29.67
N VAL A 160 23.71 -22.45 -29.39
CA VAL A 160 23.37 -23.91 -29.40
C VAL A 160 23.48 -24.48 -30.80
N LEU A 161 23.02 -23.77 -31.82
CA LEU A 161 23.02 -24.22 -33.22
C LEU A 161 24.38 -24.04 -33.91
N LYS A 162 25.42 -23.53 -33.22
CA LYS A 162 26.76 -23.26 -33.73
C LYS A 162 26.78 -22.47 -35.05
N LYS A 163 25.91 -21.47 -35.16
CA LYS A 163 25.81 -20.58 -36.33
C LYS A 163 26.85 -19.48 -36.26
N SER A 164 27.63 -19.32 -37.31
CA SER A 164 28.44 -18.17 -37.76
C SER A 164 29.36 -17.39 -36.80
N ARG A 165 29.20 -17.42 -35.48
CA ARG A 165 30.06 -16.72 -34.48
C ARG A 165 30.68 -17.68 -33.48
N SER A 166 31.83 -17.29 -32.91
CA SER A 166 32.44 -18.08 -31.84
C SER A 166 31.57 -18.01 -30.57
N THR A 167 31.62 -19.07 -29.76
CA THR A 167 30.85 -19.16 -28.50
C THR A 167 31.26 -18.02 -27.55
N SER A 168 32.54 -17.65 -27.51
CA SER A 168 33.09 -16.58 -26.69
C SER A 168 32.54 -15.21 -27.08
N GLU A 169 32.46 -14.88 -28.38
CA GLU A 169 31.91 -13.61 -28.85
C GLU A 169 30.42 -13.47 -28.53
N ILE A 170 29.67 -14.57 -28.64
CA ILE A 170 28.24 -14.56 -28.27
C ILE A 170 28.07 -14.32 -26.77
N GLU A 171 28.89 -14.92 -25.92
CA GLU A 171 28.85 -14.72 -24.48
C GLU A 171 29.17 -13.26 -24.08
N GLU A 172 30.17 -12.64 -24.68
CA GLU A 172 30.47 -11.22 -24.45
C GLU A 172 29.31 -10.30 -24.81
N ILE A 173 28.67 -10.55 -25.96
CA ILE A 173 27.49 -9.79 -26.39
C ILE A 173 26.32 -9.97 -25.41
N ILE A 174 26.06 -11.21 -24.98
CA ILE A 174 24.98 -11.49 -24.02
C ILE A 174 25.24 -10.72 -22.71
N ILE A 175 26.46 -10.76 -22.16
CA ILE A 175 26.82 -10.02 -20.94
C ILE A 175 26.57 -8.51 -21.12
N GLY A 176 26.95 -7.95 -22.26
CA GLY A 176 26.71 -6.53 -22.55
C GLY A 176 25.22 -6.17 -22.63
N VAL A 177 24.42 -7.02 -23.29
CA VAL A 177 22.98 -6.85 -23.43
C VAL A 177 22.27 -6.99 -22.07
N GLU A 178 22.67 -7.95 -21.25
CA GLU A 178 22.12 -8.13 -19.89
C GLU A 178 22.45 -6.97 -18.97
N ALA A 179 23.66 -6.45 -19.03
CA ALA A 179 24.07 -5.27 -18.28
C ALA A 179 23.19 -4.05 -18.65
N HIS A 180 22.95 -3.82 -19.94
CA HIS A 180 22.10 -2.75 -20.41
C HIS A 180 20.64 -2.95 -19.99
N ARG A 181 20.10 -4.17 -20.16
CA ARG A 181 18.75 -4.54 -19.69
C ARG A 181 18.58 -4.28 -18.19
N THR A 182 19.58 -4.56 -17.37
CA THR A 182 19.55 -4.30 -15.92
C THR A 182 19.44 -2.81 -15.61
N ILE A 183 20.08 -1.95 -16.37
CA ILE A 183 19.96 -0.49 -16.23
C ILE A 183 18.54 -0.03 -16.55
N LEU A 184 17.95 -0.53 -17.65
CA LEU A 184 16.57 -0.18 -18.03
C LEU A 184 15.53 -0.67 -17.01
N ILE A 185 15.73 -1.84 -16.43
CA ILE A 185 14.84 -2.35 -15.36
C ILE A 185 14.89 -1.44 -14.12
N ARG A 186 16.07 -0.92 -13.76
CA ARG A 186 16.20 0.03 -12.66
C ARG A 186 15.54 1.37 -12.97
N GLU A 187 15.68 1.88 -14.19
CA GLU A 187 14.95 3.07 -14.66
C GLU A 187 13.42 2.85 -14.62
N LEU A 188 12.95 1.70 -15.08
CA LEU A 188 11.55 1.34 -15.02
C LEU A 188 11.01 1.33 -13.58
N GLY A 189 11.78 0.81 -12.62
CA GLY A 189 11.43 0.84 -11.19
C GLY A 189 11.29 2.26 -10.64
N SER A 190 12.19 3.15 -10.99
CA SER A 190 12.13 4.56 -10.56
C SER A 190 10.93 5.30 -11.19
N LEU A 191 10.62 5.03 -12.45
CA LEU A 191 9.44 5.58 -13.13
C LEU A 191 8.15 5.06 -12.50
N GLN A 192 8.09 3.77 -12.16
CA GLN A 192 6.91 3.20 -11.50
C GLN A 192 6.67 3.86 -10.15
N SER A 193 7.73 4.07 -9.34
CA SER A 193 7.61 4.77 -8.06
C SER A 193 7.10 6.21 -8.22
N ALA A 194 7.55 6.92 -9.27
CA ALA A 194 7.07 8.27 -9.58
C ALA A 194 5.59 8.28 -10.00
N ILE A 195 5.15 7.31 -10.81
CA ILE A 195 3.75 7.15 -11.22
C ILE A 195 2.86 6.84 -10.02
N ASP A 196 3.30 5.92 -9.15
CA ASP A 196 2.58 5.55 -7.93
C ASP A 196 2.45 6.73 -6.97
N GLY A 197 3.50 7.55 -6.82
CA GLY A 197 3.47 8.77 -6.04
C GLY A 197 2.40 9.77 -6.53
N ILE A 198 2.34 10.03 -7.83
CA ILE A 198 1.32 10.94 -8.41
C ILE A 198 -0.08 10.31 -8.31
N SER A 199 -0.23 9.01 -8.49
CA SER A 199 -1.51 8.31 -8.38
C SER A 199 -2.06 8.34 -6.95
N ASN A 200 -1.18 8.17 -5.95
CA ASN A 200 -1.55 8.28 -4.54
C ASN A 200 -1.97 9.70 -4.17
N SER A 201 -1.25 10.70 -4.67
CA SER A 201 -1.62 12.12 -4.50
C SER A 201 -3.01 12.41 -5.08
N ARG A 202 -3.32 11.89 -6.27
CA ARG A 202 -4.64 12.04 -6.90
C ARG A 202 -5.75 11.32 -6.13
N SER A 203 -5.49 10.12 -5.68
CA SER A 203 -6.44 9.37 -4.84
C SER A 203 -6.76 10.15 -3.57
N TRP A 204 -5.75 10.78 -2.98
CA TRP A 204 -5.88 11.65 -1.83
C TRP A 204 -6.74 12.89 -2.13
N VAL A 205 -6.48 13.60 -3.24
CA VAL A 205 -7.26 14.77 -3.64
C VAL A 205 -8.72 14.37 -3.93
N ASN A 206 -8.95 13.30 -4.68
CA ASN A 206 -10.30 12.81 -4.94
C ASN A 206 -11.02 12.41 -3.66
N TRP A 207 -10.29 11.84 -2.71
CA TRP A 207 -10.81 11.51 -1.40
C TRP A 207 -11.19 12.77 -0.60
N VAL A 208 -10.32 13.79 -0.55
CA VAL A 208 -10.62 15.07 0.09
C VAL A 208 -11.87 15.70 -0.56
N LYS A 209 -11.98 15.68 -1.89
CA LYS A 209 -13.19 16.14 -2.61
C LYS A 209 -14.46 15.41 -2.17
N LYS A 210 -14.39 14.09 -2.10
CA LYS A 210 -15.53 13.25 -1.70
C LYS A 210 -16.00 13.55 -0.28
N PHE A 211 -15.08 13.87 0.62
CA PHE A 211 -15.36 14.07 2.03
C PHE A 211 -15.30 15.54 2.49
N SER A 212 -14.91 16.49 1.62
CA SER A 212 -14.77 17.90 1.99
C SER A 212 -16.00 18.50 2.68
N ASN A 213 -17.19 18.17 2.20
CA ASN A 213 -18.45 18.63 2.79
C ASN A 213 -18.80 17.96 4.13
N LYS A 214 -18.07 16.90 4.52
CA LYS A 214 -18.36 16.12 5.74
C LYS A 214 -17.23 16.23 6.78
N ILE A 215 -16.14 16.87 6.42
CA ILE A 215 -14.92 16.96 7.24
C ILE A 215 -15.13 17.82 8.49
N ASP A 216 -15.95 18.86 8.39
CA ASP A 216 -16.32 19.69 9.53
C ASP A 216 -17.14 18.95 10.57
N ASN A 217 -17.64 17.76 10.24
CA ASN A 217 -18.49 16.96 11.11
C ASN A 217 -18.23 15.45 10.96
N LEU A 218 -16.95 15.03 11.14
CA LEU A 218 -16.53 13.63 11.07
C LEU A 218 -17.30 12.73 12.04
N ASP A 219 -17.79 13.30 13.14
CA ASP A 219 -18.60 12.58 14.12
C ASP A 219 -19.99 12.21 13.59
N SER A 220 -20.50 12.93 12.59
CA SER A 220 -21.81 12.67 11.97
C SER A 220 -21.79 11.54 10.94
N LEU A 221 -20.60 11.01 10.57
CA LEU A 221 -20.48 9.94 9.60
C LEU A 221 -21.13 8.64 10.09
N THR A 222 -21.89 8.03 9.21
CA THR A 222 -22.44 6.70 9.46
C THR A 222 -21.33 5.65 9.57
N PRO A 223 -21.56 4.51 10.22
CA PRO A 223 -20.54 3.44 10.32
C PRO A 223 -19.96 3.00 8.97
N VAL A 224 -20.79 2.95 7.93
CA VAL A 224 -20.36 2.58 6.57
C VAL A 224 -19.45 3.65 5.97
N GLU A 225 -19.80 4.91 6.15
CA GLU A 225 -18.97 6.04 5.68
C GLU A 225 -17.65 6.13 6.45
N ARG A 226 -17.64 5.85 7.76
CA ARG A 226 -16.40 5.76 8.55
C ARG A 226 -15.49 4.65 8.03
N LYS A 227 -16.04 3.51 7.66
CA LYS A 227 -15.28 2.40 7.08
C LYS A 227 -14.68 2.78 5.73
N ASP A 228 -15.48 3.35 4.82
CA ASP A 228 -14.99 3.84 3.51
C ASP A 228 -13.89 4.92 3.71
N PHE A 229 -14.06 5.78 4.71
CA PHE A 229 -13.06 6.78 5.08
C PHE A 229 -11.73 6.15 5.53
N ILE A 230 -11.78 5.16 6.42
CA ILE A 230 -10.59 4.47 6.92
C ILE A 230 -9.91 3.69 5.77
N GLU A 231 -10.66 2.96 4.94
CA GLU A 231 -10.14 2.19 3.81
C GLU A 231 -9.45 3.06 2.75
N ASN A 232 -9.81 4.34 2.64
CA ASN A 232 -9.16 5.30 1.73
C ASN A 232 -8.02 6.11 2.37
N THR A 233 -7.86 6.04 3.69
CA THR A 233 -6.84 6.83 4.43
C THR A 233 -5.71 5.95 4.96
N VAL A 234 -6.03 4.71 5.33
CA VAL A 234 -5.13 3.79 6.02
C VAL A 234 -4.84 2.57 5.15
N THR A 235 -3.57 2.22 5.00
CA THR A 235 -3.12 1.02 4.28
C THR A 235 -3.37 -0.24 5.10
N GLU A 236 -2.93 -0.22 6.36
CA GLU A 236 -3.14 -1.32 7.31
C GLU A 236 -2.96 -0.85 8.76
N ILE A 237 -3.49 -1.64 9.68
CA ILE A 237 -3.28 -1.48 11.12
C ILE A 237 -2.68 -2.76 11.65
N SER A 238 -1.41 -2.72 12.05
CA SER A 238 -0.71 -3.86 12.64
C SER A 238 -0.85 -3.83 14.15
N VAL A 239 -1.17 -4.99 14.75
CA VAL A 239 -1.36 -5.15 16.19
C VAL A 239 -0.31 -6.06 16.76
N GLU A 240 0.48 -5.55 17.69
CA GLU A 240 1.45 -6.30 18.49
C GLU A 240 1.01 -6.36 19.94
N THR A 241 1.00 -7.56 20.51
CA THR A 241 0.77 -7.75 21.95
C THR A 241 2.12 -7.71 22.65
N THR A 242 2.35 -6.70 23.48
CA THR A 242 3.63 -6.51 24.20
C THR A 242 3.63 -7.14 25.59
N SER A 243 2.46 -7.17 26.24
CA SER A 243 2.26 -7.80 27.54
C SER A 243 0.88 -8.44 27.60
N GLU A 244 0.55 -9.08 28.72
CA GLU A 244 -0.77 -9.68 28.89
C GLU A 244 -1.92 -8.69 28.81
N GLN A 245 -1.67 -7.41 28.97
CA GLN A 245 -2.72 -6.37 29.04
C GLN A 245 -2.53 -5.24 28.03
N THR A 246 -1.39 -5.19 27.33
CA THR A 246 -1.05 -4.05 26.45
C THR A 246 -0.89 -4.49 25.00
N HIS A 247 -1.51 -3.76 24.11
CA HIS A 247 -1.31 -3.86 22.66
C HIS A 247 -0.66 -2.59 22.13
N LYS A 248 0.21 -2.74 21.12
CA LYS A 248 0.66 -1.64 20.27
C LYS A 248 -0.07 -1.74 18.94
N LEU A 249 -0.72 -0.66 18.56
CA LEU A 249 -1.35 -0.53 17.24
C LEU A 249 -0.47 0.41 16.40
N HIS A 250 -0.05 -0.09 15.26
CA HIS A 250 0.72 0.65 14.27
C HIS A 250 -0.21 0.94 13.11
N ILE A 251 -0.64 2.20 12.99
CA ILE A 251 -1.52 2.67 11.91
C ILE A 251 -0.65 3.18 10.78
N GLU A 252 -0.70 2.54 9.63
CA GLU A 252 0.01 2.95 8.42
C GLU A 252 -0.93 3.71 7.50
N PHE A 253 -0.65 4.99 7.28
CA PHE A 253 -1.42 5.85 6.39
C PHE A 253 -0.97 5.70 4.94
N MET A 254 -1.87 5.94 3.98
CA MET A 254 -1.55 5.95 2.54
C MET A 254 -0.67 7.13 2.14
N THR A 255 -0.69 8.20 2.93
CA THR A 255 0.08 9.43 2.72
C THR A 255 0.85 9.80 3.98
N PRO A 256 1.99 10.52 3.89
CA PRO A 256 2.84 10.85 5.04
C PRO A 256 2.24 11.97 5.89
N LEU A 257 1.12 11.70 6.57
CA LEU A 257 0.32 12.68 7.33
C LEU A 257 0.85 12.95 8.74
N VAL A 258 1.71 12.08 9.28
CA VAL A 258 2.13 12.15 10.68
C VAL A 258 3.30 13.12 10.83
N GLY A 259 3.06 14.28 11.42
CA GLY A 259 4.09 15.30 11.65
C GLY A 259 4.66 15.89 10.37
N ASP A 260 3.84 15.99 9.35
CA ASP A 260 4.22 16.51 8.04
C ASP A 260 4.55 18.01 8.08
N LYS A 261 5.56 18.39 7.29
CA LYS A 261 5.93 19.79 7.04
C LYS A 261 5.98 20.05 5.54
N LEU A 262 5.31 21.10 5.11
CA LEU A 262 5.28 21.54 3.73
C LEU A 262 6.33 22.60 3.49
N VAL A 263 7.05 22.50 2.37
CA VAL A 263 7.99 23.50 1.87
C VAL A 263 7.50 23.95 0.50
N TRP A 264 7.18 25.23 0.39
CA TRP A 264 6.78 25.83 -0.87
C TRP A 264 7.96 25.86 -1.84
N ARG A 265 7.77 25.38 -3.07
CA ARG A 265 8.82 25.39 -4.11
C ARG A 265 9.34 26.79 -4.39
N GLN A 266 8.45 27.76 -4.34
CA GLN A 266 8.82 29.18 -4.33
C GLN A 266 8.01 29.92 -3.27
N PRO A 267 8.65 30.54 -2.27
CA PRO A 267 7.96 31.23 -1.17
C PRO A 267 7.01 32.34 -1.65
N ASN A 268 7.36 33.01 -2.75
CA ASN A 268 6.62 34.13 -3.31
C ASN A 268 5.59 33.74 -4.38
N ASN A 269 5.58 32.46 -4.81
CA ASN A 269 4.66 31.99 -5.83
C ASN A 269 4.08 30.62 -5.46
N LYS A 270 3.00 30.63 -4.71
CA LYS A 270 2.32 29.42 -4.22
C LYS A 270 1.69 28.57 -5.34
N SER A 271 1.45 29.15 -6.54
CA SER A 271 0.87 28.42 -7.67
C SER A 271 1.79 27.30 -8.20
N LEU A 272 3.10 27.33 -7.86
CA LEU A 272 4.04 26.28 -8.21
C LEU A 272 3.98 25.04 -7.28
N GLY A 273 3.12 25.09 -6.25
CA GLY A 273 2.91 23.99 -5.32
C GLY A 273 3.97 23.87 -4.23
N TYR A 274 3.90 22.80 -3.49
CA TYR A 274 4.77 22.50 -2.35
C TYR A 274 5.30 21.06 -2.44
N ASP A 275 6.39 20.80 -1.70
CA ASP A 275 6.91 19.47 -1.47
C ASP A 275 6.73 19.12 0.02
N VAL A 276 6.43 17.86 0.32
CA VAL A 276 6.37 17.36 1.69
C VAL A 276 7.80 17.05 2.12
N ASN A 277 8.36 17.90 3.00
CA ASN A 277 9.74 17.78 3.45
C ASN A 277 9.90 16.78 4.61
N GLU A 278 8.94 16.80 5.53
CA GLU A 278 8.89 15.87 6.66
C GLU A 278 7.48 15.26 6.70
N GLY A 279 7.39 14.01 7.08
CA GLY A 279 6.12 13.30 7.25
C GLY A 279 6.37 11.81 7.39
N LYS A 280 5.62 11.17 8.25
CA LYS A 280 5.69 9.73 8.46
C LYS A 280 4.36 9.09 8.04
N PHE A 281 4.47 7.91 7.47
CA PHE A 281 3.30 7.08 7.15
C PHE A 281 2.77 6.35 8.39
N LEU A 282 3.60 6.15 9.41
CA LEU A 282 3.31 5.31 10.56
C LEU A 282 3.01 6.12 11.82
N LYS A 283 1.86 5.86 12.44
CA LYS A 283 1.50 6.30 13.79
C LYS A 283 1.38 5.11 14.71
N THR A 284 2.12 5.12 15.81
CA THR A 284 2.05 4.07 16.84
C THR A 284 1.28 4.57 18.04
N ILE A 285 0.35 3.76 18.53
CA ILE A 285 -0.41 4.01 19.76
C ILE A 285 -0.35 2.80 20.69
N ASN A 286 -0.30 3.05 21.98
CA ASN A 286 -0.44 2.00 22.99
C ASN A 286 -1.91 1.88 23.39
N PHE A 287 -2.38 0.66 23.51
CA PHE A 287 -3.74 0.35 23.91
C PHE A 287 -3.72 -0.60 25.09
N ASP A 288 -4.10 -0.10 26.25
CA ASP A 288 -4.28 -0.90 27.44
C ASP A 288 -5.66 -1.55 27.40
N VAL A 289 -5.69 -2.87 27.37
CA VAL A 289 -6.93 -3.63 27.49
C VAL A 289 -7.32 -3.56 28.97
N GLY A 290 -8.07 -2.50 29.33
CA GLY A 290 -8.55 -2.30 30.69
C GLY A 290 -9.26 -3.53 31.24
N LYS A 291 -9.20 -3.66 32.57
CA LYS A 291 -9.74 -4.74 33.40
C LYS A 291 -11.21 -5.04 33.09
#